data_4351a344650656ea94333a769fc040a9
#
_entry.id   4351a344650656ea94333a769fc040a9
#
_cell.length_a   1.000
_cell.length_b   1.000
_cell.length_c   1.000
_cell.angle_alpha   90.00
_cell.angle_beta   90.00
_cell.angle_gamma   90.00
#
_symmetry.space_group_name_H-M   'P 1'
#
loop_
_entity.id
_entity.type
_entity.pdbx_description
1 polymer ?
#
loop_
_entity_poly.entity_id
_entity_poly.type
_entity_poly.pdbx_seq_one_letter_code
_entity_poly.pdbx_strand_id
1 'polypeptide(L)'
;LHLSLRRQRQMCIRDRCYEGLIELGTIVNDPFYIKIAEKAVNNIQEDEINIAGSGAAFECWYKGKEKQTLPTYHTMETCVTFTYMQLCHRLLCKTGNSFYAEEFEHTMYNALMATMKNDGSQISKYSPLEGRRQPGEEQCGMHINCCNANGPRGFALIPKTACTIKDNHIYLNLYLPLQATISLNKKNKVHLNVESDYPIHGKVNVNIGVQKKEKFTLALRIPTQIEKMKAYINGEEQEITHKGGYLYIERIWENADKVTLDFKIETKVVKLNNSQAIVRGP
;
A
#
# COMPACT_ATOMS: atom_id res chain seq x y z
N LEU A 1 17.50 -31.43 1.46
CA LEU A 1 16.17 -31.13 0.86
C LEU A 1 15.12 -30.79 1.92
N HIS A 2 15.06 -31.49 3.06
CA HIS A 2 14.04 -31.28 4.10
C HIS A 2 14.18 -29.95 4.87
N LEU A 3 15.37 -29.39 5.02
CA LEU A 3 15.60 -28.13 5.75
C LEU A 3 15.21 -26.90 4.89
N SER A 4 15.46 -26.93 3.59
CA SER A 4 15.08 -25.83 2.68
C SER A 4 13.55 -25.74 2.52
N LEU A 5 12.85 -26.87 2.43
CA LEU A 5 11.38 -26.91 2.36
C LEU A 5 10.71 -26.43 3.63
N ARG A 6 11.32 -26.64 4.83
CA ARG A 6 10.81 -26.10 6.09
C ARG A 6 10.97 -24.59 6.19
N ARG A 7 12.07 -24.03 5.65
CA ARG A 7 12.29 -22.56 5.61
C ARG A 7 11.35 -21.85 4.63
N GLN A 8 11.15 -22.40 3.44
CA GLN A 8 10.22 -21.87 2.43
C GLN A 8 8.77 -21.79 2.92
N ARG A 9 8.33 -22.77 3.73
CA ARG A 9 6.99 -22.78 4.31
C ARG A 9 6.79 -21.73 5.42
N GLN A 10 7.85 -21.25 6.06
CA GLN A 10 7.71 -20.43 7.26
C GLN A 10 7.21 -19.00 6.96
N MET A 11 7.55 -18.41 5.83
CA MET A 11 7.15 -17.02 5.53
C MET A 11 5.76 -16.92 4.92
N CYS A 12 5.49 -17.61 3.85
CA CYS A 12 4.14 -17.62 3.27
C CYS A 12 3.08 -18.13 4.25
N ILE A 13 3.46 -19.03 5.18
CA ILE A 13 2.57 -19.52 6.22
C ILE A 13 2.32 -18.44 7.28
N ARG A 14 3.34 -17.70 7.74
CA ARG A 14 3.18 -16.68 8.78
C ARG A 14 2.28 -15.54 8.33
N ASP A 15 2.53 -14.97 7.16
CA ASP A 15 1.76 -13.83 6.67
C ASP A 15 0.30 -14.23 6.40
N ARG A 16 0.08 -15.42 5.84
CA ARG A 16 -1.27 -15.97 5.64
C ARG A 16 -1.96 -16.35 6.95
N CYS A 17 -1.22 -16.73 7.97
CA CYS A 17 -1.79 -16.95 9.31
C CYS A 17 -2.35 -15.65 9.89
N TYR A 18 -1.65 -14.51 9.71
CA TYR A 18 -2.15 -13.21 10.16
C TYR A 18 -3.38 -12.75 9.38
N GLU A 19 -3.46 -13.01 8.08
CA GLU A 19 -4.69 -12.81 7.32
C GLU A 19 -5.84 -13.66 7.88
N GLY A 20 -5.58 -14.93 8.15
CA GLY A 20 -6.54 -15.84 8.78
C GLY A 20 -7.00 -15.34 10.16
N LEU A 21 -6.11 -14.75 10.97
CA LEU A 21 -6.46 -14.13 12.25
C LEU A 21 -7.37 -12.91 12.07
N ILE A 22 -7.14 -12.07 11.07
CA ILE A 22 -8.00 -10.92 10.79
C ILE A 22 -9.41 -11.40 10.39
N GLU A 23 -9.50 -12.41 9.53
CA GLU A 23 -10.78 -13.01 9.12
C GLU A 23 -11.50 -13.65 10.31
N LEU A 24 -10.79 -14.46 11.11
CA LEU A 24 -11.33 -15.06 12.32
C LEU A 24 -11.87 -14.00 13.28
N GLY A 25 -11.04 -13.01 13.64
CA GLY A 25 -11.45 -11.92 14.52
C GLY A 25 -12.65 -11.12 13.99
N THR A 26 -12.80 -11.07 12.65
CA THR A 26 -13.96 -10.45 12.03
C THR A 26 -15.21 -11.30 12.18
N ILE A 27 -15.11 -12.62 11.96
CA ILE A 27 -16.25 -13.55 12.02
C ILE A 27 -16.74 -13.72 13.46
N VAL A 28 -15.81 -13.90 14.41
CA VAL A 28 -16.16 -14.10 15.84
C VAL A 28 -16.38 -12.77 16.57
N ASN A 29 -16.19 -11.63 15.88
CA ASN A 29 -16.26 -10.27 16.44
C ASN A 29 -15.37 -10.08 17.69
N ASP A 30 -14.15 -10.64 17.64
CA ASP A 30 -13.16 -10.50 18.70
C ASP A 30 -11.94 -9.71 18.23
N PRO A 31 -11.72 -8.50 18.78
CA PRO A 31 -10.60 -7.63 18.39
C PRO A 31 -9.23 -8.18 18.79
N PHE A 32 -9.18 -9.19 19.67
CA PHE A 32 -7.92 -9.81 20.12
C PHE A 32 -7.10 -10.33 18.92
N TYR A 33 -7.73 -11.05 18.00
CA TYR A 33 -7.05 -11.61 16.83
C TYR A 33 -6.53 -10.54 15.88
N ILE A 34 -7.29 -9.44 15.73
CA ILE A 34 -6.89 -8.31 14.89
C ILE A 34 -5.66 -7.62 15.50
N LYS A 35 -5.63 -7.39 16.81
CA LYS A 35 -4.49 -6.80 17.51
C LYS A 35 -3.21 -7.63 17.39
N ILE A 36 -3.32 -8.96 17.30
CA ILE A 36 -2.16 -9.82 17.03
C ILE A 36 -1.60 -9.53 15.64
N ALA A 37 -2.46 -9.42 14.63
CA ALA A 37 -2.03 -9.10 13.27
C ALA A 37 -1.44 -7.68 13.18
N GLU A 38 -2.03 -6.69 13.85
CA GLU A 38 -1.47 -5.33 13.94
C GLU A 38 -0.08 -5.33 14.57
N LYS A 39 0.09 -6.02 15.70
CA LYS A 39 1.40 -6.16 16.35
C LYS A 39 2.43 -6.82 15.44
N ALA A 40 2.02 -7.83 14.69
CA ALA A 40 2.91 -8.51 13.75
C ALA A 40 3.37 -7.56 12.64
N VAL A 41 2.46 -6.78 12.04
CA VAL A 41 2.81 -5.79 11.00
C VAL A 41 3.73 -4.72 11.53
N ASN A 42 3.48 -4.21 12.75
CA ASN A 42 4.35 -3.22 13.36
C ASN A 42 5.77 -3.77 13.56
N ASN A 43 5.92 -4.99 14.06
CA ASN A 43 7.23 -5.63 14.23
C ASN A 43 7.92 -5.86 12.87
N ILE A 44 7.17 -6.30 11.85
CA ILE A 44 7.70 -6.49 10.49
C ILE A 44 8.18 -5.15 9.92
N GLN A 45 7.41 -4.09 10.07
CA GLN A 45 7.79 -2.75 9.60
C GLN A 45 9.02 -2.22 10.35
N GLU A 46 9.09 -2.43 11.64
CA GLU A 46 10.17 -1.93 12.49
C GLU A 46 11.51 -2.63 12.22
N ASP A 47 11.49 -3.97 12.07
CA ASP A 47 12.70 -4.78 12.03
C ASP A 47 13.08 -5.28 10.62
N GLU A 48 12.10 -5.48 9.73
CA GLU A 48 12.30 -6.26 8.52
C GLU A 48 12.15 -5.45 7.22
N ILE A 49 11.28 -4.43 7.22
CA ILE A 49 11.02 -3.67 5.99
C ILE A 49 12.18 -2.71 5.71
N ASN A 50 12.81 -2.91 4.58
CA ASN A 50 13.91 -2.09 4.09
C ASN A 50 13.40 -0.79 3.43
N ILE A 51 14.32 0.04 2.97
CA ILE A 51 14.02 1.34 2.35
C ILE A 51 13.15 1.27 1.11
N ALA A 52 13.04 0.12 0.46
CA ALA A 52 12.17 -0.08 -0.70
C ALA A 52 10.78 -0.65 -0.34
N GLY A 53 10.45 -0.77 0.94
CA GLY A 53 9.14 -1.24 1.38
C GLY A 53 8.94 -2.74 1.30
N SER A 54 10.02 -3.53 1.29
CA SER A 54 9.97 -4.99 1.35
C SER A 54 11.10 -5.52 2.22
N GLY A 55 11.12 -6.79 2.45
CA GLY A 55 12.12 -7.42 3.31
C GLY A 55 12.45 -8.82 2.82
N ALA A 56 12.87 -9.65 3.75
CA ALA A 56 13.24 -11.03 3.55
C ALA A 56 14.50 -11.29 2.74
N ALA A 57 15.23 -12.30 3.16
CA ALA A 57 16.28 -12.93 2.37
C ALA A 57 16.11 -14.44 2.45
N PHE A 58 16.30 -15.13 1.31
CA PHE A 58 16.14 -16.58 1.24
C PHE A 58 14.78 -17.06 1.81
N GLU A 59 13.72 -16.30 1.55
CA GLU A 59 12.36 -16.58 2.02
C GLU A 59 12.20 -16.55 3.55
N CYS A 60 13.09 -15.84 4.27
CA CYS A 60 13.06 -15.67 5.71
C CYS A 60 13.16 -14.21 6.12
N TRP A 61 12.46 -13.84 7.19
CA TRP A 61 12.74 -12.61 7.90
C TRP A 61 14.12 -12.72 8.59
N TYR A 62 14.97 -11.69 8.42
CA TYR A 62 16.37 -11.78 8.79
C TYR A 62 16.95 -10.48 9.36
N LYS A 63 16.08 -9.62 9.89
CA LYS A 63 16.38 -8.23 10.25
C LYS A 63 16.76 -7.38 9.04
N GLY A 64 15.87 -7.41 8.05
CA GLY A 64 16.11 -6.81 6.75
C GLY A 64 16.41 -5.33 6.78
N LYS A 65 15.81 -4.59 7.71
CA LYS A 65 16.06 -3.16 7.89
C LYS A 65 17.50 -2.88 8.35
N GLU A 66 18.01 -3.64 9.30
CA GLU A 66 19.41 -3.52 9.79
C GLU A 66 20.39 -3.98 8.72
N LYS A 67 20.07 -5.06 8.01
CA LYS A 67 20.98 -5.74 7.07
C LYS A 67 20.84 -5.31 5.61
N GLN A 68 20.01 -4.32 5.31
CA GLN A 68 19.67 -3.94 3.93
C GLN A 68 20.87 -3.46 3.09
N THR A 69 21.96 -3.02 3.73
CA THR A 69 23.18 -2.57 3.06
C THR A 69 24.22 -3.69 2.88
N LEU A 70 23.92 -4.91 3.32
CA LEU A 70 24.78 -6.06 3.10
C LEU A 70 24.49 -6.67 1.72
N PRO A 71 25.55 -7.08 0.98
CA PRO A 71 25.36 -7.74 -0.31
C PRO A 71 24.60 -9.05 -0.12
N THR A 72 23.33 -9.07 -0.52
CA THR A 72 22.47 -10.25 -0.40
C THR A 72 21.62 -10.37 -1.65
N TYR A 73 21.90 -11.38 -2.46
CA TYR A 73 21.28 -11.53 -3.79
C TYR A 73 19.83 -12.00 -3.76
N HIS A 74 19.44 -12.77 -2.76
CA HIS A 74 18.10 -13.35 -2.63
C HIS A 74 17.25 -12.55 -1.63
N THR A 75 17.11 -11.24 -1.90
CA THR A 75 16.32 -10.33 -1.06
C THR A 75 15.10 -9.80 -1.80
N MET A 76 14.14 -9.28 -1.04
CA MET A 76 12.92 -8.69 -1.54
C MET A 76 12.17 -9.64 -2.46
N GLU A 77 11.85 -10.83 -1.95
CA GLU A 77 11.06 -11.80 -2.70
C GLU A 77 9.68 -11.23 -3.02
N THR A 78 9.25 -11.37 -4.27
CA THR A 78 7.96 -10.85 -4.72
C THR A 78 6.77 -11.44 -3.97
N CYS A 79 6.86 -12.70 -3.52
CA CYS A 79 5.82 -13.30 -2.68
C CYS A 79 5.65 -12.55 -1.36
N VAL A 80 6.76 -12.17 -0.72
CA VAL A 80 6.77 -11.42 0.54
C VAL A 80 6.25 -10.01 0.33
N THR A 81 6.71 -9.34 -0.73
CA THR A 81 6.20 -8.02 -1.13
C THR A 81 4.68 -8.05 -1.26
N PHE A 82 4.14 -9.03 -1.98
CA PHE A 82 2.70 -9.19 -2.15
C PHE A 82 1.97 -9.49 -0.83
N THR A 83 2.48 -10.43 -0.02
CA THR A 83 1.79 -10.81 1.23
C THR A 83 1.80 -9.69 2.25
N TYR A 84 2.87 -8.90 2.32
CA TYR A 84 2.91 -7.70 3.15
C TYR A 84 1.88 -6.66 2.70
N MET A 85 1.82 -6.36 1.40
CA MET A 85 0.80 -5.47 0.84
C MET A 85 -0.62 -5.97 1.13
N GLN A 86 -0.87 -7.27 0.99
CA GLN A 86 -2.18 -7.86 1.25
C GLN A 86 -2.56 -7.74 2.72
N LEU A 87 -1.61 -7.94 3.63
CA LEU A 87 -1.83 -7.80 5.07
C LEU A 87 -2.13 -6.33 5.44
N CYS A 88 -1.38 -5.38 4.88
CA CYS A 88 -1.64 -3.95 5.02
C CYS A 88 -3.04 -3.58 4.49
N HIS A 89 -3.41 -4.06 3.30
CA HIS A 89 -4.75 -3.84 2.74
C HIS A 89 -5.87 -4.36 3.67
N ARG A 90 -5.72 -5.58 4.21
CA ARG A 90 -6.71 -6.18 5.12
C ARG A 90 -6.85 -5.38 6.42
N LEU A 91 -5.75 -4.97 7.02
CA LEU A 91 -5.76 -4.15 8.23
C LEU A 91 -6.31 -2.75 7.95
N LEU A 92 -5.98 -2.13 6.82
CA LEU A 92 -6.56 -0.87 6.40
C LEU A 92 -8.10 -0.95 6.32
N CYS A 93 -8.62 -1.93 5.61
CA CYS A 93 -10.06 -2.14 5.47
C CYS A 93 -10.76 -2.40 6.82
N LYS A 94 -10.09 -3.10 7.75
CA LYS A 94 -10.67 -3.43 9.04
C LYS A 94 -10.60 -2.28 10.04
N THR A 95 -9.45 -1.59 10.12
CA THR A 95 -9.18 -0.58 11.15
C THR A 95 -9.43 0.85 10.67
N GLY A 96 -9.23 1.13 9.39
CA GLY A 96 -9.23 2.49 8.83
C GLY A 96 -7.95 3.28 9.18
N ASN A 97 -6.91 2.63 9.69
CA ASN A 97 -5.67 3.29 10.06
C ASN A 97 -4.82 3.58 8.81
N SER A 98 -4.55 4.88 8.57
CA SER A 98 -3.78 5.37 7.41
C SER A 98 -2.36 4.82 7.33
N PHE A 99 -1.78 4.37 8.45
CA PHE A 99 -0.47 3.73 8.49
C PHE A 99 -0.38 2.56 7.50
N TYR A 100 -1.43 1.74 7.41
CA TYR A 100 -1.43 0.62 6.47
C TYR A 100 -1.55 1.04 5.00
N ALA A 101 -2.19 2.16 4.72
CA ALA A 101 -2.20 2.74 3.38
C ALA A 101 -0.83 3.30 3.00
N GLU A 102 -0.12 3.90 3.96
CA GLU A 102 1.24 4.40 3.80
C GLU A 102 2.23 3.27 3.47
N GLU A 103 2.22 2.20 4.26
CA GLU A 103 3.08 1.03 4.04
C GLU A 103 2.76 0.33 2.70
N PHE A 104 1.46 0.25 2.37
CA PHE A 104 1.03 -0.27 1.08
C PHE A 104 1.57 0.56 -0.09
N GLU A 105 1.44 1.89 -0.02
CA GLU A 105 1.90 2.82 -1.06
C GLU A 105 3.43 2.78 -1.21
N HIS A 106 4.15 2.80 -0.10
CA HIS A 106 5.61 2.68 -0.07
C HIS A 106 6.08 1.39 -0.77
N THR A 107 5.48 0.26 -0.41
CA THR A 107 5.80 -1.04 -1.02
C THR A 107 5.41 -1.07 -2.51
N MET A 108 4.27 -0.49 -2.86
CA MET A 108 3.76 -0.45 -4.24
C MET A 108 4.71 0.29 -5.17
N TYR A 109 5.08 1.53 -4.84
CA TYR A 109 5.91 2.36 -5.72
C TYR A 109 7.34 1.89 -5.83
N ASN A 110 7.86 1.20 -4.82
CA ASN A 110 9.26 0.77 -4.80
C ASN A 110 9.38 -0.75 -5.04
N ALA A 111 9.11 -1.57 -4.03
CA ALA A 111 9.37 -3.01 -4.12
C ALA A 111 8.52 -3.71 -5.18
N LEU A 112 7.20 -3.45 -5.26
CA LEU A 112 6.34 -4.11 -6.24
C LEU A 112 6.68 -3.69 -7.67
N MET A 113 6.81 -2.39 -7.94
CA MET A 113 7.18 -1.88 -9.28
C MET A 113 8.54 -2.42 -9.71
N ALA A 114 9.50 -2.57 -8.76
CA ALA A 114 10.81 -3.12 -9.04
C ALA A 114 10.78 -4.61 -9.44
N THR A 115 9.72 -5.35 -9.17
CA THR A 115 9.63 -6.76 -9.54
C THR A 115 9.41 -6.98 -11.03
N MET A 116 8.79 -6.03 -11.70
CA MET A 116 8.37 -6.17 -13.09
C MET A 116 9.42 -5.62 -14.07
N LYS A 117 9.67 -6.32 -15.15
CA LYS A 117 10.43 -5.76 -16.28
C LYS A 117 9.69 -4.56 -16.88
N ASN A 118 10.45 -3.64 -17.49
CA ASN A 118 9.87 -2.42 -18.07
C ASN A 118 8.84 -2.70 -19.18
N ASP A 119 8.97 -3.82 -19.87
CA ASP A 119 8.05 -4.28 -20.91
C ASP A 119 6.87 -5.11 -20.38
N GLY A 120 6.81 -5.32 -19.05
CA GLY A 120 5.77 -6.11 -18.40
C GLY A 120 5.86 -7.62 -18.62
N SER A 121 6.86 -8.13 -19.35
CA SER A 121 6.93 -9.53 -19.80
C SER A 121 7.29 -10.53 -18.70
N GLN A 122 7.86 -10.06 -17.58
CA GLN A 122 8.34 -10.94 -16.53
C GLN A 122 8.31 -10.30 -15.16
N ILE A 123 8.00 -11.12 -14.15
CA ILE A 123 8.13 -10.78 -12.73
C ILE A 123 9.39 -11.46 -12.18
N SER A 124 10.20 -10.70 -11.46
CA SER A 124 11.36 -11.21 -10.75
C SER A 124 10.94 -12.02 -9.53
N LYS A 125 11.72 -13.03 -9.15
CA LYS A 125 11.58 -13.67 -7.84
C LYS A 125 12.19 -12.79 -6.76
N TYR A 126 13.41 -12.29 -7.00
CA TYR A 126 14.15 -11.42 -6.08
C TYR A 126 14.52 -10.09 -6.75
N SER A 127 14.43 -9.01 -5.99
CA SER A 127 14.77 -7.65 -6.43
C SER A 127 15.72 -6.99 -5.43
N PRO A 128 16.98 -7.44 -5.35
CA PRO A 128 17.93 -6.92 -4.37
C PRO A 128 18.15 -5.41 -4.54
N LEU A 129 18.43 -4.70 -3.44
CA LEU A 129 18.77 -3.27 -3.48
C LEU A 129 20.07 -3.02 -4.24
N GLU A 130 20.99 -4.00 -4.22
CA GLU A 130 22.23 -3.98 -4.97
C GLU A 130 22.32 -5.22 -5.87
N GLY A 131 22.66 -5.02 -7.15
CA GLY A 131 22.79 -6.10 -8.11
C GLY A 131 21.66 -6.17 -9.12
N ARG A 132 21.36 -7.37 -9.61
CA ARG A 132 20.38 -7.60 -10.67
C ARG A 132 19.13 -8.35 -10.16
N ARG A 133 17.98 -8.00 -10.69
CA ARG A 133 16.75 -8.77 -10.49
C ARG A 133 16.95 -10.20 -10.99
N GLN A 134 16.40 -11.15 -10.25
CA GLN A 134 16.55 -12.57 -10.55
C GLN A 134 15.19 -13.20 -10.83
N PRO A 135 15.03 -13.96 -11.91
CA PRO A 135 13.76 -14.64 -12.24
C PRO A 135 13.42 -15.74 -11.23
N GLY A 136 14.43 -16.28 -10.55
CA GLY A 136 14.29 -17.41 -9.63
C GLY A 136 14.23 -18.74 -10.36
N GLU A 137 14.26 -19.81 -9.57
CA GLU A 137 14.19 -21.19 -10.06
C GLU A 137 12.75 -21.54 -10.42
N GLU A 138 12.61 -22.45 -11.37
CA GLU A 138 11.34 -23.06 -11.73
C GLU A 138 10.81 -23.93 -10.59
N GLN A 139 9.50 -24.00 -10.47
CA GLN A 139 8.84 -24.85 -9.49
C GLN A 139 7.95 -25.88 -10.19
N CYS A 140 8.01 -27.13 -9.72
CA CYS A 140 7.13 -28.20 -10.18
C CYS A 140 7.20 -28.47 -11.69
N GLY A 141 8.31 -28.20 -12.36
CA GLY A 141 8.46 -28.41 -13.81
C GLY A 141 7.56 -27.55 -14.69
N MET A 142 6.99 -26.48 -14.14
CA MET A 142 6.04 -25.60 -14.87
C MET A 142 6.70 -24.38 -15.51
N HIS A 143 8.02 -24.28 -15.53
CA HIS A 143 8.78 -23.13 -16.04
C HIS A 143 8.43 -21.78 -15.37
N ILE A 144 7.73 -21.82 -14.24
CA ILE A 144 7.31 -20.66 -13.43
C ILE A 144 7.56 -20.91 -11.95
N ASN A 145 7.49 -19.87 -11.15
CA ASN A 145 7.53 -19.94 -9.69
C ASN A 145 6.37 -19.18 -9.06
N CYS A 146 6.19 -19.27 -7.74
CA CYS A 146 5.09 -18.62 -7.02
C CYS A 146 5.06 -17.11 -7.24
N CYS A 147 6.20 -16.45 -7.46
CA CYS A 147 6.29 -15.01 -7.68
C CYS A 147 5.64 -14.56 -8.99
N ASN A 148 5.65 -15.43 -10.03
CA ASN A 148 4.96 -15.16 -11.28
C ASN A 148 3.44 -15.00 -11.10
N ALA A 149 2.87 -15.67 -10.10
CA ALA A 149 1.46 -15.50 -9.74
C ALA A 149 1.25 -14.34 -8.74
N ASN A 150 2.15 -14.20 -7.76
CA ASN A 150 1.98 -13.22 -6.69
C ASN A 150 2.28 -11.77 -7.12
N GLY A 151 3.17 -11.55 -8.07
CA GLY A 151 3.40 -10.22 -8.65
C GLY A 151 2.11 -9.61 -9.22
N PRO A 152 1.45 -10.24 -10.19
CA PRO A 152 0.17 -9.76 -10.73
C PRO A 152 -0.93 -9.60 -9.66
N ARG A 153 -0.96 -10.46 -8.64
CA ARG A 153 -1.88 -10.30 -7.50
C ARG A 153 -1.60 -9.05 -6.69
N GLY A 154 -0.31 -8.67 -6.53
CA GLY A 154 0.09 -7.41 -5.90
C GLY A 154 -0.46 -6.21 -6.68
N PHE A 155 -0.31 -6.19 -8.00
CA PHE A 155 -0.89 -5.15 -8.85
C PHE A 155 -2.42 -5.13 -8.77
N ALA A 156 -3.09 -6.28 -8.69
CA ALA A 156 -4.55 -6.36 -8.57
C ALA A 156 -5.10 -5.87 -7.21
N LEU A 157 -4.26 -5.70 -6.18
CA LEU A 157 -4.65 -5.08 -4.92
C LEU A 157 -4.75 -3.55 -5.01
N ILE A 158 -4.03 -2.92 -5.94
CA ILE A 158 -3.94 -1.46 -6.04
C ILE A 158 -5.33 -0.82 -6.18
N PRO A 159 -6.18 -1.19 -7.16
CA PRO A 159 -7.50 -0.58 -7.28
C PRO A 159 -8.41 -0.86 -6.09
N LYS A 160 -8.23 -1.99 -5.40
CA LYS A 160 -9.00 -2.33 -4.20
C LYS A 160 -8.61 -1.51 -2.98
N THR A 161 -7.36 -1.07 -2.92
CA THR A 161 -6.81 -0.27 -1.83
C THR A 161 -6.99 1.23 -2.05
N ALA A 162 -6.94 1.66 -3.33
CA ALA A 162 -6.98 3.07 -3.69
C ALA A 162 -8.19 3.81 -3.12
N CYS A 163 -9.35 3.15 -3.11
CA CYS A 163 -10.57 3.70 -2.55
C CYS A 163 -11.31 2.64 -1.73
N THR A 164 -11.64 2.97 -0.48
CA THR A 164 -12.38 2.08 0.42
C THR A 164 -13.59 2.80 1.03
N ILE A 165 -14.55 2.02 1.52
CA ILE A 165 -15.79 2.56 2.09
C ILE A 165 -15.98 1.99 3.49
N LYS A 166 -16.35 2.85 4.44
CA LYS A 166 -16.76 2.44 5.76
C LYS A 166 -17.76 3.48 6.31
N ASP A 167 -18.91 3.05 6.80
CA ASP A 167 -19.88 3.88 7.53
C ASP A 167 -20.24 5.20 6.80
N ASN A 168 -20.63 5.17 5.55
CA ASN A 168 -20.92 6.37 4.74
C ASN A 168 -19.73 7.33 4.52
N HIS A 169 -18.50 6.85 4.78
CA HIS A 169 -17.28 7.55 4.46
C HIS A 169 -16.61 6.89 3.26
N ILE A 170 -16.16 7.72 2.32
CA ILE A 170 -15.35 7.30 1.19
C ILE A 170 -13.91 7.70 1.50
N TYR A 171 -13.03 6.70 1.63
CA TYR A 171 -11.62 6.91 1.90
C TYR A 171 -10.84 6.84 0.59
N LEU A 172 -10.18 7.93 0.21
CA LEU A 172 -9.19 7.92 -0.88
C LEU A 172 -7.82 7.71 -0.25
N ASN A 173 -7.31 6.49 -0.40
CA ASN A 173 -6.08 6.05 0.25
C ASN A 173 -4.83 6.24 -0.62
N LEU A 174 -4.96 6.13 -1.95
CA LEU A 174 -3.88 6.29 -2.92
C LEU A 174 -4.27 7.34 -3.96
N TYR A 175 -3.32 8.20 -4.30
CA TYR A 175 -3.52 9.29 -5.25
C TYR A 175 -3.07 8.93 -6.67
N LEU A 176 -3.58 7.81 -7.16
CA LEU A 176 -3.39 7.38 -8.55
C LEU A 176 -4.46 8.01 -9.45
N PRO A 177 -4.19 8.24 -10.75
CA PRO A 177 -5.24 8.50 -11.71
C PRO A 177 -6.24 7.33 -11.72
N LEU A 178 -7.48 7.59 -11.33
CA LEU A 178 -8.51 6.54 -11.24
C LEU A 178 -9.91 7.08 -11.47
N GLN A 179 -10.78 6.18 -11.90
CA GLN A 179 -12.23 6.38 -11.90
C GLN A 179 -12.87 5.32 -11.02
N ALA A 180 -13.68 5.73 -10.07
CA ALA A 180 -14.38 4.82 -9.16
C ALA A 180 -15.87 5.11 -9.15
N THR A 181 -16.67 4.05 -9.18
CA THR A 181 -18.11 4.11 -8.95
C THR A 181 -18.43 3.43 -7.63
N ILE A 182 -18.91 4.18 -6.68
CA ILE A 182 -19.10 3.79 -5.30
C ILE A 182 -20.57 3.78 -4.96
N SER A 183 -21.09 2.67 -4.44
CA SER A 183 -22.45 2.59 -3.92
C SER A 183 -22.44 2.87 -2.42
N LEU A 184 -22.82 4.08 -2.00
CA LEU A 184 -23.00 4.40 -0.58
C LEU A 184 -24.18 3.68 0.03
N ASN A 185 -25.24 3.53 -0.77
CA ASN A 185 -26.44 2.78 -0.43
C ASN A 185 -27.04 2.16 -1.69
N LYS A 186 -28.16 1.42 -1.56
CA LYS A 186 -28.79 0.74 -2.70
C LYS A 186 -29.30 1.68 -3.81
N LYS A 187 -29.46 2.98 -3.53
CA LYS A 187 -30.08 3.95 -4.45
C LYS A 187 -29.11 4.96 -5.03
N ASN A 188 -28.03 5.28 -4.31
CA ASN A 188 -27.15 6.39 -4.69
C ASN A 188 -25.74 5.89 -5.01
N LYS A 189 -25.27 6.29 -6.19
CA LYS A 189 -23.89 6.05 -6.64
C LYS A 189 -23.13 7.36 -6.67
N VAL A 190 -21.91 7.32 -6.15
CA VAL A 190 -20.95 8.40 -6.25
C VAL A 190 -19.88 8.00 -7.27
N HIS A 191 -19.61 8.87 -8.22
CA HIS A 191 -18.52 8.73 -9.17
C HIS A 191 -17.36 9.63 -8.74
N LEU A 192 -16.20 9.06 -8.57
CA LEU A 192 -14.97 9.81 -8.34
C LEU A 192 -14.10 9.69 -9.58
N ASN A 193 -13.63 10.82 -10.08
CA ASN A 193 -12.57 10.89 -11.09
C ASN A 193 -11.38 11.61 -10.46
N VAL A 194 -10.29 10.90 -10.26
CA VAL A 194 -9.05 11.41 -9.66
C VAL A 194 -8.03 11.64 -10.77
N GLU A 195 -7.58 12.87 -10.88
CA GLU A 195 -6.51 13.31 -11.78
C GLU A 195 -5.30 13.67 -10.93
N SER A 196 -4.18 13.00 -11.13
CA SER A 196 -3.02 13.14 -10.28
C SER A 196 -1.74 12.73 -10.98
N ASP A 197 -0.68 13.50 -10.75
CA ASP A 197 0.70 13.15 -11.10
C ASP A 197 1.52 12.79 -9.84
N TYR A 198 0.84 12.58 -8.71
CA TYR A 198 1.49 12.14 -7.47
C TYR A 198 2.10 10.73 -7.65
N PRO A 199 3.33 10.50 -7.20
CA PRO A 199 4.19 11.33 -6.35
C PRO A 199 5.18 12.24 -7.12
N ILE A 200 5.07 12.37 -8.44
CA ILE A 200 5.98 13.23 -9.22
C ILE A 200 5.69 14.69 -8.91
N HIS A 201 4.42 15.06 -8.97
CA HIS A 201 3.91 16.37 -8.56
C HIS A 201 2.88 16.23 -7.44
N GLY A 202 2.74 17.26 -6.61
CA GLY A 202 1.88 17.20 -5.42
C GLY A 202 0.41 17.53 -5.70
N LYS A 203 0.02 17.88 -6.94
CA LYS A 203 -1.35 18.30 -7.25
C LYS A 203 -2.25 17.11 -7.52
N VAL A 204 -3.36 17.04 -6.78
CA VAL A 204 -4.40 16.03 -6.95
C VAL A 204 -5.75 16.70 -7.11
N ASN A 205 -6.50 16.35 -8.14
CA ASN A 205 -7.88 16.81 -8.35
C ASN A 205 -8.82 15.62 -8.20
N VAL A 206 -9.83 15.76 -7.35
CA VAL A 206 -10.89 14.77 -7.16
C VAL A 206 -12.20 15.40 -7.62
N ASN A 207 -12.69 14.98 -8.79
CA ASN A 207 -13.96 15.42 -9.32
C ASN A 207 -15.05 14.46 -8.84
N ILE A 208 -16.16 15.01 -8.36
CA ILE A 208 -17.24 14.26 -7.73
C ILE A 208 -18.48 14.33 -8.63
N GLY A 209 -18.98 13.16 -8.99
CA GLY A 209 -20.24 12.99 -9.72
C GLY A 209 -21.29 12.34 -8.83
N VAL A 210 -22.45 12.98 -8.70
CA VAL A 210 -23.61 12.45 -7.99
C VAL A 210 -24.87 12.70 -8.82
N GLN A 211 -25.79 11.74 -8.84
CA GLN A 211 -27.06 11.91 -9.56
C GLN A 211 -28.00 12.90 -8.85
N LYS A 212 -27.93 12.94 -7.53
CA LYS A 212 -28.67 13.85 -6.64
C LYS A 212 -27.75 14.30 -5.55
N LYS A 213 -28.03 15.48 -4.98
CA LYS A 213 -27.31 15.97 -3.80
C LYS A 213 -27.27 14.89 -2.73
N GLU A 214 -26.11 14.56 -2.24
CA GLU A 214 -25.91 13.46 -1.28
C GLU A 214 -24.94 13.88 -0.18
N LYS A 215 -25.35 13.60 1.07
CA LYS A 215 -24.49 13.85 2.23
C LYS A 215 -23.60 12.65 2.50
N PHE A 216 -22.29 12.84 2.38
CA PHE A 216 -21.28 11.86 2.81
C PHE A 216 -19.98 12.54 3.20
N THR A 217 -19.10 11.78 3.83
CA THR A 217 -17.76 12.23 4.17
C THR A 217 -16.76 11.70 3.16
N LEU A 218 -15.98 12.59 2.57
CA LEU A 218 -14.78 12.24 1.81
C LEU A 218 -13.57 12.33 2.73
N ALA A 219 -12.92 11.22 2.98
CA ALA A 219 -11.71 11.10 3.79
C ALA A 219 -10.49 10.98 2.85
N LEU A 220 -9.63 11.97 2.85
CA LEU A 220 -8.46 12.08 1.98
C LEU A 220 -7.20 11.82 2.81
N ARG A 221 -6.42 10.79 2.45
CA ARG A 221 -5.21 10.44 3.19
C ARG A 221 -4.18 11.57 3.11
N ILE A 222 -3.52 11.84 4.22
CA ILE A 222 -2.40 12.78 4.29
C ILE A 222 -1.11 11.95 4.31
N PRO A 223 -0.34 11.92 3.21
CA PRO A 223 0.93 11.21 3.17
C PRO A 223 1.91 11.77 4.20
N THR A 224 2.68 10.90 4.85
CA THR A 224 3.63 11.34 5.90
C THR A 224 4.88 12.02 5.33
N GLN A 225 5.17 11.83 4.03
CA GLN A 225 6.34 12.38 3.34
C GLN A 225 6.09 13.77 2.71
N ILE A 226 5.01 14.45 3.08
CA ILE A 226 4.77 15.82 2.64
C ILE A 226 5.19 16.82 3.71
N GLU A 227 5.74 17.95 3.28
CA GLU A 227 6.07 19.07 4.17
C GLU A 227 4.84 19.91 4.52
N LYS A 228 4.01 20.19 3.52
CA LYS A 228 2.79 21.00 3.64
C LYS A 228 1.71 20.47 2.71
N MET A 229 0.47 20.69 3.10
CA MET A 229 -0.72 20.41 2.31
C MET A 229 -1.64 21.63 2.30
N LYS A 230 -2.22 21.93 1.14
CA LYS A 230 -3.37 22.80 0.99
C LYS A 230 -4.51 22.03 0.38
N ALA A 231 -5.74 22.35 0.79
CA ALA A 231 -6.94 21.75 0.26
C ALA A 231 -7.92 22.83 -0.20
N TYR A 232 -8.56 22.62 -1.33
CA TYR A 232 -9.53 23.53 -1.90
C TYR A 232 -10.80 22.78 -2.26
N ILE A 233 -11.96 23.40 -2.04
CA ILE A 233 -13.25 22.90 -2.55
C ILE A 233 -13.79 23.94 -3.51
N ASN A 234 -13.99 23.57 -4.78
CA ASN A 234 -14.45 24.46 -5.84
C ASN A 234 -13.62 25.76 -5.96
N GLY A 235 -12.32 25.67 -5.65
CA GLY A 235 -11.36 26.77 -5.69
C GLY A 235 -11.22 27.58 -4.39
N GLU A 236 -12.06 27.35 -3.39
CA GLU A 236 -11.96 27.98 -2.09
C GLU A 236 -11.08 27.18 -1.15
N GLU A 237 -10.06 27.84 -0.54
CA GLU A 237 -9.14 27.19 0.40
C GLU A 237 -9.89 26.78 1.66
N GLN A 238 -9.62 25.57 2.13
CA GLN A 238 -10.26 24.99 3.30
C GLN A 238 -9.26 24.90 4.45
N GLU A 239 -9.73 25.14 5.66
CA GLU A 239 -8.96 24.83 6.86
C GLU A 239 -8.78 23.31 6.99
N ILE A 240 -7.53 22.88 7.22
CA ILE A 240 -7.19 21.47 7.31
C ILE A 240 -7.33 21.00 8.74
N THR A 241 -8.46 20.37 9.03
CA THR A 241 -8.65 19.57 10.24
C THR A 241 -8.41 18.11 9.92
N HIS A 242 -7.40 17.49 10.52
CA HIS A 242 -7.06 16.09 10.25
C HIS A 242 -7.11 15.24 11.51
N LYS A 243 -7.49 13.99 11.33
CA LYS A 243 -7.51 12.98 12.39
C LYS A 243 -7.05 11.63 11.82
N GLY A 244 -6.16 10.94 12.53
CA GLY A 244 -5.73 9.59 12.15
C GLY A 244 -5.14 9.50 10.74
N GLY A 245 -4.43 10.57 10.27
CA GLY A 245 -3.80 10.60 8.95
C GLY A 245 -4.77 10.85 7.78
N TYR A 246 -5.99 11.32 8.04
CA TYR A 246 -6.95 11.73 7.02
C TYR A 246 -7.48 13.14 7.25
N LEU A 247 -7.68 13.88 6.17
CA LEU A 247 -8.52 15.06 6.10
C LEU A 247 -9.95 14.61 5.84
N TYR A 248 -10.87 14.94 6.74
CA TYR A 248 -12.29 14.60 6.60
C TYR A 248 -13.06 15.82 6.12
N ILE A 249 -13.78 15.67 4.99
CA ILE A 249 -14.66 16.68 4.42
C ILE A 249 -16.08 16.13 4.44
N GLU A 250 -16.89 16.54 5.42
CA GLU A 250 -18.30 16.19 5.52
C GLU A 250 -19.14 17.34 4.98
N ARG A 251 -19.90 17.07 3.90
CA ARG A 251 -20.83 18.03 3.31
C ARG A 251 -21.93 17.35 2.48
N ILE A 252 -22.88 18.13 2.04
CA ILE A 252 -23.79 17.74 0.97
C ILE A 252 -23.06 18.02 -0.36
N TRP A 253 -22.74 16.94 -1.09
CA TRP A 253 -22.04 17.03 -2.35
C TRP A 253 -23.03 17.22 -3.50
N GLU A 254 -22.60 18.04 -4.47
CA GLU A 254 -23.33 18.28 -5.71
C GLU A 254 -22.55 17.73 -6.91
N ASN A 255 -23.23 17.52 -8.02
CA ASN A 255 -22.57 17.07 -9.24
C ASN A 255 -21.58 18.12 -9.73
N ALA A 256 -20.40 17.66 -10.14
CA ALA A 256 -19.24 18.47 -10.54
C ALA A 256 -18.53 19.24 -9.40
N ASP A 257 -18.83 18.95 -8.14
CA ASP A 257 -17.97 19.42 -7.05
C ASP A 257 -16.55 18.88 -7.23
N LYS A 258 -15.57 19.73 -6.91
CA LYS A 258 -14.15 19.43 -7.07
C LYS A 258 -13.39 19.68 -5.79
N VAL A 259 -12.60 18.68 -5.36
CA VAL A 259 -11.60 18.87 -4.32
C VAL A 259 -10.22 18.88 -4.98
N THR A 260 -9.41 19.88 -4.65
CA THR A 260 -8.01 19.97 -5.09
C THR A 260 -7.13 19.90 -3.86
N LEU A 261 -6.16 19.00 -3.87
CA LEU A 261 -5.07 18.95 -2.89
C LEU A 261 -3.78 19.43 -3.57
N ASP A 262 -2.97 20.14 -2.79
CA ASP A 262 -1.63 20.57 -3.21
C ASP A 262 -0.63 20.19 -2.12
N PHE A 263 0.22 19.19 -2.43
CA PHE A 263 1.22 18.64 -1.54
C PHE A 263 2.59 19.21 -1.88
N LYS A 264 3.31 19.70 -0.91
CA LYS A 264 4.74 19.97 -1.05
C LYS A 264 5.51 18.70 -0.67
N ILE A 265 5.93 17.95 -1.69
CA ILE A 265 6.67 16.69 -1.52
C ILE A 265 8.13 17.02 -1.23
N GLU A 266 8.65 16.50 -0.13
CA GLU A 266 10.02 16.72 0.29
C GLU A 266 10.97 15.69 -0.32
N THR A 267 12.20 16.14 -0.61
CA THR A 267 13.30 15.24 -0.99
C THR A 267 14.27 15.16 0.18
N LYS A 268 14.56 13.95 0.63
CA LYS A 268 15.42 13.67 1.79
C LYS A 268 16.58 12.78 1.40
N VAL A 269 17.71 12.97 2.07
CA VAL A 269 18.82 12.02 2.06
C VAL A 269 18.72 11.14 3.31
N VAL A 270 18.55 9.85 3.11
CA VAL A 270 18.53 8.86 4.18
C VAL A 270 19.90 8.17 4.23
N LYS A 271 20.51 8.20 5.40
CA LYS A 271 21.77 7.49 5.65
C LYS A 271 21.49 6.07 6.13
N LEU A 272 22.12 5.10 5.51
CA LEU A 272 21.96 3.66 5.76
C LEU A 272 23.35 3.06 5.95
N ASN A 273 23.85 3.02 7.18
CA ASN A 273 25.20 2.57 7.49
C ASN A 273 26.26 3.28 6.61
N ASN A 274 26.91 2.55 5.70
CA ASN A 274 27.92 3.08 4.77
C ASN A 274 27.33 3.56 3.43
N SER A 275 26.02 3.55 3.29
CA SER A 275 25.31 3.92 2.07
C SER A 275 24.39 5.11 2.30
N GLN A 276 23.96 5.74 1.21
CA GLN A 276 22.99 6.83 1.25
C GLN A 276 21.93 6.59 0.16
N ALA A 277 20.71 6.97 0.45
CA ALA A 277 19.62 6.96 -0.52
C ALA A 277 18.96 8.34 -0.60
N ILE A 278 18.54 8.72 -1.79
CA ILE A 278 17.69 9.89 -2.02
C ILE A 278 16.26 9.38 -2.06
N VAL A 279 15.42 9.90 -1.17
CA VAL A 279 14.01 9.55 -1.06
C VAL A 279 13.15 10.76 -1.36
N ARG A 280 12.13 10.59 -2.22
CA ARG A 280 11.15 11.64 -2.54
C ARG A 280 9.77 11.02 -2.69
N GLY A 281 8.86 11.41 -1.80
CA GLY A 281 7.54 10.80 -1.71
C GLY A 281 7.59 9.40 -1.08
N PRO A 282 6.62 8.52 -1.41
CA PRO A 282 6.47 7.21 -0.79
C PRO A 282 7.57 6.23 -1.12
#